data_2c53d7ee97e4d9454178973283ac53ae
#
_entry.id   2c53d7ee97e4d9454178973283ac53ae
#
_cell.length_a   1.000
_cell.length_b   1.000
_cell.length_c   1.000
_cell.angle_alpha   90.00
_cell.angle_beta   90.00
_cell.angle_gamma   90.00
#
_symmetry.space_group_name_H-M   'P 1'
#
loop_
_entity.id
_entity.type
_entity.pdbx_description
1 polymer ?
#
loop_
_entity_poly.entity_id
_entity_poly.type
_entity_poly.pdbx_seq_one_letter_code
_entity_poly.pdbx_strand_id
1 'polypeptide(L)'
;MADLCVEDGELVLHLHGMEKAEGFHGDIRVPLSSVSAVRVVEDPWAELRGIRAPGTGLPDVIAVGTRRGAFGKDFAAVHGKGPAVVVELHGTEYARLVVTADNAGAVASSLRGATGLS
;
A
#
# COMPACT_ATOMS: atom_id res chain seq x y z
N MET A 1 -8.85 0.48 9.07
CA MET A 1 -7.78 1.01 8.23
C MET A 1 -6.61 0.04 8.16
N ALA A 2 -5.92 0.00 7.05
CA ALA A 2 -4.77 -0.88 6.91
C ALA A 2 -3.54 -0.30 7.58
N ASP A 3 -2.65 -1.16 8.07
CA ASP A 3 -1.41 -0.74 8.71
C ASP A 3 -0.22 -1.38 8.03
N LEU A 4 0.83 -0.58 7.81
CA LEU A 4 2.11 -1.08 7.33
C LEU A 4 3.06 -1.22 8.50
N CYS A 5 3.72 -2.36 8.60
CA CYS A 5 4.74 -2.60 9.63
C CYS A 5 5.81 -3.55 9.14
N VAL A 6 6.85 -3.73 9.95
CA VAL A 6 7.94 -4.65 9.65
C VAL A 6 7.90 -5.80 10.65
N GLU A 7 7.86 -7.03 10.15
CA GLU A 7 7.84 -8.24 10.96
C GLU A 7 8.75 -9.28 10.33
N ASP A 8 9.67 -9.80 11.12
CA ASP A 8 10.52 -10.94 10.71
C ASP A 8 11.23 -10.76 9.35
N GLY A 9 11.73 -9.56 9.10
CA GLY A 9 12.44 -9.26 7.85
C GLY A 9 11.53 -9.03 6.67
N GLU A 10 10.23 -8.85 6.91
CA GLU A 10 9.23 -8.60 5.88
C GLU A 10 8.48 -7.30 6.12
N LEU A 11 8.07 -6.66 5.04
CA LEU A 11 7.08 -5.59 5.09
C LEU A 11 5.70 -6.26 5.08
N VAL A 12 4.88 -5.92 6.05
CA VAL A 12 3.55 -6.50 6.19
C VAL A 12 2.50 -5.41 6.12
N LEU A 13 1.54 -5.59 5.22
CA LEU A 13 0.34 -4.76 5.16
C LEU A 13 -0.78 -5.53 5.84
N HIS A 14 -1.15 -5.09 7.03
CA HIS A 14 -2.27 -5.68 7.78
C HIS A 14 -3.58 -5.05 7.36
N LEU A 15 -4.48 -5.86 6.81
CA LEU A 15 -5.83 -5.45 6.44
C LEU A 15 -6.78 -5.76 7.59
N HIS A 16 -7.68 -4.86 7.87
CA HIS A 16 -8.60 -4.98 9.01
C HIS A 16 -10.06 -4.93 8.57
N GLY A 17 -10.89 -5.73 9.23
CA GLY A 17 -12.33 -5.68 9.09
C GLY A 17 -12.81 -5.77 7.64
N MET A 18 -13.55 -4.78 7.20
CA MET A 18 -14.12 -4.76 5.85
C MET A 18 -13.08 -4.67 4.76
N GLU A 19 -11.91 -4.11 5.03
CA GLU A 19 -10.82 -4.06 4.04
C GLU A 19 -10.40 -5.47 3.62
N LYS A 20 -10.33 -6.38 4.58
CA LYS A 20 -9.94 -7.76 4.34
C LYS A 20 -10.97 -8.46 3.43
N ALA A 21 -12.25 -8.24 3.69
CA ALA A 21 -13.32 -8.82 2.88
C ALA A 21 -13.38 -8.18 1.49
N GLU A 22 -13.25 -6.86 1.40
CA GLU A 22 -13.35 -6.11 0.15
C GLU A 22 -12.15 -6.32 -0.75
N GLY A 23 -10.97 -6.46 -0.15
CA GLY A 23 -9.73 -6.68 -0.89
C GLY A 23 -9.54 -8.12 -1.34
N PHE A 24 -10.35 -9.04 -0.86
CA PHE A 24 -10.27 -10.48 -1.14
C PHE A 24 -8.92 -11.09 -0.77
N HIS A 25 -8.24 -10.47 0.21
CA HIS A 25 -6.92 -10.89 0.65
C HIS A 25 -6.85 -10.97 2.16
N GLY A 26 -5.98 -11.84 2.64
CA GLY A 26 -5.44 -11.70 3.97
C GLY A 26 -4.36 -10.60 3.96
N ASP A 27 -3.53 -10.59 4.96
CA ASP A 27 -2.43 -9.64 5.02
C ASP A 27 -1.47 -9.87 3.86
N ILE A 28 -0.84 -8.80 3.38
CA ILE A 28 0.14 -8.86 2.30
C ILE A 28 1.53 -8.79 2.92
N ARG A 29 2.38 -9.76 2.57
CA ARG A 29 3.76 -9.83 3.08
C ARG A 29 4.73 -9.84 1.90
N VAL A 30 5.76 -9.00 1.97
CA VAL A 30 6.84 -8.97 0.97
C VAL A 30 8.18 -8.86 1.69
N PRO A 31 9.26 -9.46 1.14
CA PRO A 31 10.58 -9.29 1.74
C PRO A 31 10.99 -7.82 1.75
N LEU A 32 11.67 -7.37 2.80
CA LEU A 32 12.19 -6.00 2.85
C LEU A 32 13.13 -5.73 1.68
N SER A 33 13.85 -6.73 1.21
CA SER A 33 14.74 -6.61 0.05
C SER A 33 14.01 -6.27 -1.25
N SER A 34 12.69 -6.46 -1.30
CA SER A 34 11.88 -6.12 -2.47
C SER A 34 11.44 -4.66 -2.48
N VAL A 35 11.66 -3.92 -1.41
CA VAL A 35 11.28 -2.52 -1.32
C VAL A 35 12.34 -1.67 -2.01
N SER A 36 11.95 -0.93 -3.05
CA SER A 36 12.88 -0.08 -3.80
C SER A 36 12.74 1.40 -3.45
N ALA A 37 11.58 1.84 -2.97
CA ALA A 37 11.39 3.22 -2.54
C ALA A 37 10.21 3.33 -1.59
N VAL A 38 10.26 4.31 -0.69
CA VAL A 38 9.16 4.63 0.23
C VAL A 38 8.92 6.13 0.14
N ARG A 39 7.70 6.53 -0.17
CA ARG A 39 7.32 7.94 -0.32
C ARG A 39 6.10 8.27 0.52
N VAL A 40 6.01 9.52 0.96
CA VAL A 40 4.79 10.07 1.56
C VAL A 40 4.14 10.98 0.53
N VAL A 41 2.84 10.80 0.30
CA VAL A 41 2.09 11.63 -0.63
C VAL A 41 0.87 12.23 0.08
N GLU A 42 0.50 13.43 -0.31
CA GLU A 42 -0.67 14.11 0.27
C GLU A 42 -1.96 13.72 -0.43
N ASP A 43 -1.87 13.35 -1.73
CA ASP A 43 -3.02 12.94 -2.52
C ASP A 43 -2.82 11.50 -3.04
N PRO A 44 -3.24 10.50 -2.25
CA PRO A 44 -3.07 9.11 -2.66
C PRO A 44 -3.90 8.75 -3.90
N TRP A 45 -4.98 9.47 -4.16
CA TRP A 45 -5.82 9.19 -5.33
C TRP A 45 -5.08 9.44 -6.64
N ALA A 46 -4.15 10.40 -6.64
CA ALA A 46 -3.32 10.68 -7.80
C ALA A 46 -2.29 9.58 -8.06
N GLU A 47 -2.00 8.75 -7.06
CA GLU A 47 -1.06 7.62 -7.18
C GLU A 47 -1.71 6.34 -7.69
N LEU A 48 -3.04 6.29 -7.74
CA LEU A 48 -3.76 5.11 -8.20
C LEU A 48 -3.69 5.04 -9.73
N ARG A 49 -3.32 3.87 -10.24
CA ARG A 49 -3.13 3.66 -11.67
C ARG A 49 -3.72 2.30 -12.07
N GLY A 50 -3.96 2.14 -13.36
CA GLY A 50 -4.44 0.89 -13.92
C GLY A 50 -5.94 0.71 -13.76
N ILE A 51 -6.41 -0.49 -14.11
CA ILE A 51 -7.82 -0.87 -14.07
C ILE A 51 -8.09 -1.59 -12.76
N ARG A 52 -9.13 -1.16 -12.07
CA ARG A 52 -9.53 -1.72 -10.79
C ARG A 52 -10.10 -3.13 -10.98
N ALA A 53 -9.53 -4.11 -10.26
CA ALA A 53 -10.12 -5.43 -10.15
C ALA A 53 -11.37 -5.34 -9.27
N PRO A 54 -12.23 -6.38 -9.25
CA PRO A 54 -13.37 -6.40 -8.34
C PRO A 54 -12.93 -6.10 -6.90
N GLY A 55 -13.62 -5.18 -6.26
CA GLY A 55 -13.30 -4.68 -4.92
C GLY A 55 -14.15 -3.47 -4.64
N THR A 56 -13.91 -2.80 -3.53
CA THR A 56 -14.67 -1.61 -3.15
C THR A 56 -13.96 -0.37 -3.63
N GLY A 57 -14.71 0.51 -4.30
CA GLY A 57 -14.20 1.81 -4.67
C GLY A 57 -15.32 2.82 -4.81
N LEU A 58 -15.20 3.92 -4.05
CA LEU A 58 -16.02 5.10 -4.20
C LEU A 58 -15.03 6.26 -4.33
N PRO A 59 -15.04 6.98 -5.47
CA PRO A 59 -14.08 8.07 -5.68
C PRO A 59 -14.03 9.03 -4.49
N ASP A 60 -12.80 9.34 -4.06
CA ASP A 60 -12.50 10.22 -2.92
C ASP A 60 -12.99 9.72 -1.55
N VAL A 61 -13.55 8.53 -1.47
CA VAL A 61 -14.02 7.94 -0.22
C VAL A 61 -13.24 6.70 0.15
N ILE A 62 -13.22 5.70 -0.70
CA ILE A 62 -12.50 4.46 -0.42
C ILE A 62 -12.07 3.78 -1.72
N ALA A 63 -10.85 3.23 -1.71
CA ALA A 63 -10.36 2.34 -2.77
C ALA A 63 -9.51 1.27 -2.13
N VAL A 64 -10.02 0.06 -2.05
CA VAL A 64 -9.31 -1.09 -1.49
C VAL A 64 -9.34 -2.21 -2.52
N GLY A 65 -8.18 -2.72 -2.89
CA GLY A 65 -8.08 -3.84 -3.80
C GLY A 65 -6.92 -3.73 -4.77
N THR A 66 -6.85 -4.72 -5.66
CA THR A 66 -5.79 -4.82 -6.67
C THR A 66 -6.14 -3.99 -7.90
N ARG A 67 -5.13 -3.31 -8.46
CA ARG A 67 -5.24 -2.55 -9.71
C ARG A 67 -4.23 -3.12 -10.69
N ARG A 68 -4.61 -3.29 -11.94
CA ARG A 68 -3.79 -3.93 -12.96
C ARG A 68 -3.55 -3.00 -14.15
N GLY A 69 -2.36 -3.10 -14.73
CA GLY A 69 -1.99 -2.36 -15.92
C GLY A 69 -0.67 -2.84 -16.48
N ALA A 70 -0.09 -2.08 -17.42
CA ALA A 70 1.20 -2.43 -18.02
C ALA A 70 2.33 -2.51 -16.99
N PHE A 71 2.19 -1.83 -15.86
CA PHE A 71 3.16 -1.87 -14.76
C PHE A 71 3.11 -3.18 -13.96
N GLY A 72 2.07 -4.03 -14.14
CA GLY A 72 1.82 -5.22 -13.35
C GLY A 72 0.62 -5.02 -12.43
N LYS A 73 0.80 -5.27 -11.13
CA LYS A 73 -0.26 -5.14 -10.14
C LYS A 73 0.14 -4.17 -9.02
N ASP A 74 -0.77 -3.30 -8.63
CA ASP A 74 -0.65 -2.47 -7.43
C ASP A 74 -1.74 -2.88 -6.46
N PHE A 75 -1.50 -2.72 -5.17
CA PHE A 75 -2.54 -2.87 -4.16
C PHE A 75 -2.78 -1.53 -3.47
N ALA A 76 -4.05 -1.13 -3.39
CA ALA A 76 -4.43 0.11 -2.74
C ALA A 76 -5.29 -0.18 -1.51
N ALA A 77 -5.03 0.56 -0.43
CA ALA A 77 -5.87 0.58 0.76
C ALA A 77 -6.02 2.05 1.14
N VAL A 78 -6.84 2.77 0.37
CA VAL A 78 -7.00 4.21 0.48
C VAL A 78 -8.37 4.54 1.08
N HIS A 79 -8.36 5.27 2.19
CA HIS A 79 -9.56 5.74 2.86
C HIS A 79 -9.51 7.26 2.98
N GLY A 80 -10.49 7.94 2.38
CA GLY A 80 -10.58 9.39 2.41
C GLY A 80 -9.48 10.08 1.63
N LYS A 81 -9.20 11.33 1.97
CA LYS A 81 -8.25 12.18 1.23
C LYS A 81 -6.98 12.50 2.02
N GLY A 82 -6.73 11.80 3.10
CA GLY A 82 -5.58 12.07 3.94
C GLY A 82 -4.27 11.58 3.32
N PRO A 83 -3.15 11.83 4.00
CA PRO A 83 -1.84 11.42 3.50
C PRO A 83 -1.72 9.91 3.44
N ALA A 84 -0.80 9.45 2.59
CA ALA A 84 -0.56 8.03 2.40
C ALA A 84 0.92 7.73 2.23
N VAL A 85 1.27 6.47 2.48
CA VAL A 85 2.58 5.93 2.19
C VAL A 85 2.49 5.15 0.89
N VAL A 86 3.43 5.42 -0.02
CA VAL A 86 3.56 4.69 -1.28
C VAL A 86 4.85 3.89 -1.21
N VAL A 87 4.74 2.59 -1.36
CA VAL A 87 5.89 1.68 -1.36
C VAL A 87 6.07 1.11 -2.76
N GLU A 88 7.23 1.37 -3.36
CA GLU A 88 7.56 0.79 -4.67
C GLU A 88 8.27 -0.53 -4.42
N LEU A 89 7.89 -1.55 -5.18
CA LEU A 89 8.38 -2.92 -4.99
C LEU A 89 8.96 -3.47 -6.29
N HIS A 90 9.83 -4.49 -6.15
CA HIS A 90 10.34 -5.23 -7.29
C HIS A 90 10.50 -6.71 -6.92
N GLY A 91 10.38 -7.59 -7.90
CA GLY A 91 10.56 -9.02 -7.70
C GLY A 91 9.48 -9.69 -6.87
N THR A 92 8.30 -9.09 -6.76
CA THR A 92 7.18 -9.63 -6.00
C THR A 92 5.88 -9.44 -6.80
N GLU A 93 4.80 -10.02 -6.28
CA GLU A 93 3.48 -9.98 -6.94
C GLU A 93 3.01 -8.56 -7.22
N TYR A 94 3.29 -7.62 -6.30
CA TYR A 94 2.85 -6.24 -6.44
C TYR A 94 4.02 -5.33 -6.81
N ALA A 95 3.75 -4.36 -7.69
CA ALA A 95 4.71 -3.33 -8.06
C ALA A 95 4.67 -2.14 -7.11
N ARG A 96 3.51 -1.89 -6.50
CA ARG A 96 3.31 -0.74 -5.62
C ARG A 96 2.21 -1.01 -4.60
N LEU A 97 2.41 -0.47 -3.38
CA LEU A 97 1.36 -0.43 -2.37
C LEU A 97 1.05 1.04 -2.07
N VAL A 98 -0.23 1.40 -2.01
CA VAL A 98 -0.67 2.75 -1.66
C VAL A 98 -1.59 2.64 -0.45
N VAL A 99 -1.16 3.17 0.69
CA VAL A 99 -1.86 2.96 1.97
C VAL A 99 -2.01 4.28 2.71
N THR A 100 -3.25 4.69 2.97
CA THR A 100 -3.49 5.89 3.79
C THR A 100 -3.10 5.62 5.24
N ALA A 101 -2.50 6.62 5.88
CA ALA A 101 -2.12 6.57 7.28
C ALA A 101 -2.07 7.97 7.85
N ASP A 102 -2.68 8.18 9.01
CA ASP A 102 -2.66 9.49 9.68
C ASP A 102 -1.23 9.90 10.05
N ASN A 103 -0.39 8.93 10.34
CA ASN A 103 1.02 9.12 10.71
C ASN A 103 1.96 8.70 9.58
N ALA A 104 1.60 9.03 8.34
CA ALA A 104 2.34 8.59 7.15
C ALA A 104 3.84 8.88 7.22
N GLY A 105 4.22 10.06 7.70
CA GLY A 105 5.64 10.42 7.85
C GLY A 105 6.40 9.50 8.79
N ALA A 106 5.79 9.16 9.93
CA ALA A 106 6.42 8.26 10.91
C ALA A 106 6.52 6.84 10.35
N VAL A 107 5.48 6.37 9.68
CA VAL A 107 5.47 5.06 9.04
C VAL A 107 6.57 4.98 7.97
N ALA A 108 6.65 5.98 7.11
CA ALA A 108 7.67 6.03 6.05
C ALA A 108 9.08 6.04 6.63
N SER A 109 9.33 6.82 7.68
CA SER A 109 10.64 6.85 8.35
C SER A 109 11.01 5.48 8.90
N SER A 110 10.07 4.82 9.54
CA SER A 110 10.27 3.48 10.09
C SER A 110 10.64 2.47 8.99
N LEU A 111 9.92 2.51 7.87
CA LEU A 111 10.18 1.62 6.75
C LEU A 111 11.53 1.90 6.10
N ARG A 112 11.88 3.17 5.92
CA ARG A 112 13.20 3.55 5.38
C ARG A 112 14.33 3.08 6.28
N GLY A 113 14.16 3.21 7.59
CA GLY A 113 15.15 2.72 8.55
C GLY A 113 15.34 1.21 8.46
N ALA A 114 14.25 0.47 8.34
CA ALA A 114 14.30 -0.99 8.26
C ALA A 114 14.89 -1.50 6.93
N THR A 115 14.68 -0.76 5.84
CA THR A 115 15.14 -1.16 4.50
C THR A 115 16.51 -0.59 4.13
N GLY A 116 17.04 0.34 4.92
CA GLY A 116 18.29 1.04 4.59
C GLY A 116 18.13 2.13 3.54
N LEU A 117 16.91 2.45 3.17
CA LEU A 117 16.64 3.55 2.22
C LEU A 117 16.67 4.90 2.93
N SER A 118 17.05 5.91 2.21
CA SER A 118 17.12 7.26 2.76
C SER A 118 16.03 8.17 2.22
#